data_0f38e5bb0e28f6480f51664047a6c78f
#
_entry.id   0f38e5bb0e28f6480f51664047a6c78f
#
_cell.length_a   1.000
_cell.length_b   1.000
_cell.length_c   1.000
_cell.angle_alpha   90.00
_cell.angle_beta   90.00
_cell.angle_gamma   90.00
#
_symmetry.space_group_name_H-M   'P 1'
#
loop_
_entity.id
_entity.type
_entity.pdbx_description
1 polymer ?
#
loop_
_entity_poly.entity_id
_entity_poly.type
_entity_poly.pdbx_seq_one_letter_code
_entity_poly.pdbx_strand_id
1 'polypeptide(L)' 'MNMEKLTLKQENFCNYYLESGNASEAYRRAYSCGNMKDETVTERASRLLK' A
#
# COMPACT_ATOMS: atom_id res chain seq x y z
N MET A 1 18.86 4.84 2.81
CA MET A 1 18.74 3.78 1.82
C MET A 1 17.40 3.11 1.87
N ASN A 2 17.17 2.25 2.86
CA ASN A 2 15.87 1.58 2.94
C ASN A 2 14.74 2.54 3.27
N MET A 3 15.04 3.60 3.99
CA MET A 3 14.01 4.56 4.37
C MET A 3 13.46 5.31 3.16
N GLU A 4 14.33 5.58 2.19
CA GLU A 4 13.87 6.26 0.98
C GLU A 4 12.88 5.41 0.21
N LYS A 5 13.17 4.11 0.09
CA LYS A 5 12.28 3.21 -0.62
C LYS A 5 10.95 3.08 0.09
N LEU A 6 10.99 3.03 1.42
CA LEU A 6 9.77 2.94 2.20
C LEU A 6 8.93 4.21 2.04
N THR A 7 9.59 5.36 2.06
CA THR A 7 8.88 6.62 1.90
C THR A 7 8.24 6.73 0.53
N LEU A 8 8.96 6.31 -0.51
CA LEU A 8 8.41 6.33 -1.86
C LEU A 8 7.22 5.41 -1.99
N LYS A 9 7.30 4.24 -1.40
CA LYS A 9 6.19 3.30 -1.46
C LYS A 9 4.97 3.81 -0.72
N GLN A 10 5.19 4.43 0.43
CA GLN A 10 4.10 5.03 1.18
C GLN A 10 3.45 6.16 0.40
N GLU A 11 4.25 6.96 -0.24
CA GLU A 11 3.76 8.05 -1.07
C GLU A 11 2.94 7.51 -2.23
N ASN A 12 3.45 6.48 -2.89
CA ASN A 12 2.72 5.85 -3.98
C ASN A 12 1.40 5.26 -3.49
N PHE A 13 1.42 4.66 -2.32
CA PHE A 13 0.21 4.11 -1.74
C PHE A 13 -0.84 5.20 -1.56
N CYS A 14 -0.46 6.32 -1.01
CA CYS A 14 -1.38 7.42 -0.79
C CYS A 14 -1.97 7.93 -2.11
N ASN A 15 -1.10 8.10 -3.11
CA ASN A 15 -1.55 8.57 -4.41
C ASN A 15 -2.52 7.59 -5.05
N TYR A 16 -2.22 6.31 -4.99
CA TYR A 16 -3.10 5.30 -5.55
C TYR A 16 -4.41 5.24 -4.79
N TYR A 17 -4.35 5.42 -3.48
CA TYR A 17 -5.55 5.41 -2.66
C TYR A 17 -6.47 6.58 -3.02
N LEU A 18 -5.89 7.74 -3.22
CA LEU A 18 -6.67 8.91 -3.61
C LEU A 18 -7.30 8.72 -4.97
N GLU A 19 -6.61 8.01 -5.85
CA GLU A 19 -7.10 7.77 -7.19
C GLU A 19 -8.22 6.74 -7.23
N SER A 20 -7.99 5.61 -6.57
CA SER A 20 -8.90 4.47 -6.68
C SER A 20 -9.96 4.46 -5.57
N GLY A 21 -9.67 5.11 -4.45
CA GLY A 21 -10.55 5.06 -3.30
C GLY A 21 -10.58 3.70 -2.62
N ASN A 22 -9.61 2.85 -2.94
CA ASN A 22 -9.55 1.49 -2.42
C ASN A 22 -8.16 1.24 -1.85
N ALA A 23 -8.08 1.11 -0.52
CA ALA A 23 -6.81 0.95 0.16
C ALA A 23 -6.12 -0.37 -0.21
N SER A 24 -6.89 -1.44 -0.34
CA SER A 24 -6.31 -2.74 -0.68
C SER A 24 -5.65 -2.70 -2.04
N GLU A 25 -6.31 -2.11 -3.01
CA GLU A 25 -5.76 -2.00 -4.35
C GLU A 25 -4.55 -1.09 -4.37
N ALA A 26 -4.63 0.03 -3.64
CA ALA A 26 -3.52 0.95 -3.56
C ALA A 26 -2.29 0.25 -2.96
N TYR A 27 -2.50 -0.55 -1.95
CA TYR A 27 -1.41 -1.28 -1.33
C TYR A 27 -0.76 -2.25 -2.31
N ARG A 28 -1.59 -2.95 -3.06
CA ARG A 28 -1.08 -3.91 -4.04
C ARG A 28 -0.25 -3.23 -5.12
N ARG A 29 -0.65 -2.05 -5.53
CA ARG A 29 0.08 -1.31 -6.55
C ARG A 29 1.38 -0.74 -6.01
N ALA A 30 1.34 -0.24 -4.79
CA ALA A 30 2.52 0.38 -4.19
C ALA A 30 3.53 -0.66 -3.71
N TYR A 31 3.01 -1.77 -3.19
CA TYR A 31 3.86 -2.84 -2.67
C TYR A 31 3.57 -4.12 -3.44
N SER A 32 4.56 -4.74 -3.99
CA SER A 32 4.37 -5.96 -4.78
C SER A 32 3.90 -7.10 -3.88
N CYS A 33 2.60 -7.31 -3.83
CA CYS A 33 1.99 -8.29 -2.93
C CYS A 33 1.55 -9.56 -3.66
N GLY A 34 2.38 -10.09 -4.51
CA GLY A 34 2.01 -11.23 -5.34
C GLY A 34 1.57 -12.47 -4.58
N ASN A 35 2.17 -12.71 -3.42
CA ASN A 35 1.88 -13.91 -2.63
C ASN A 35 1.09 -13.64 -1.38
N MET A 36 0.57 -12.44 -1.22
CA MET A 36 -0.17 -12.07 -0.02
C MET A 36 -1.66 -12.31 -0.21
N LYS A 37 -2.29 -12.76 0.86
CA LYS A 37 -3.73 -12.94 0.85
C LYS A 37 -4.43 -11.60 0.96
N ASP A 38 -5.66 -11.54 0.46
CA ASP A 38 -6.45 -10.31 0.52
C ASP A 38 -6.59 -9.80 1.95
N GLU A 39 -6.79 -10.71 2.88
CA GLU A 39 -6.93 -10.33 4.29
C GLU A 39 -5.68 -9.61 4.78
N THR A 40 -4.52 -10.14 4.44
CA THR A 40 -3.25 -9.54 4.88
C THR A 40 -3.05 -8.18 4.24
N VAL A 41 -3.37 -8.08 2.95
CA VAL A 41 -3.25 -6.81 2.25
C VAL A 41 -4.14 -5.75 2.88
N THR A 42 -5.39 -6.11 3.14
CA THR A 42 -6.35 -5.18 3.74
C THR A 42 -5.87 -4.74 5.12
N GLU A 43 -5.36 -5.67 5.90
CA GLU A 43 -4.89 -5.34 7.24
C GLU A 43 -3.72 -4.37 7.20
N ARG A 44 -2.75 -4.64 6.33
CA ARG A 44 -1.59 -3.77 6.24
C ARG A 44 -1.95 -2.41 5.68
N ALA A 45 -2.86 -2.38 4.72
CA ALA A 45 -3.33 -1.11 4.16
C ALA A 45 -4.01 -0.28 5.23
N SER A 46 -4.83 -0.91 6.07
CA SER A 46 -5.49 -0.20 7.16
C SER A 46 -4.48 0.41 8.12
N ARG A 47 -3.40 -0.32 8.39
CA ARG A 47 -2.37 0.19 9.28
C ARG A 47 -1.69 1.43 8.70
N LEU A 48 -1.51 1.44 7.40
CA LEU A 48 -0.88 2.58 6.75
C LEU A 48 -1.75 3.83 6.81
N LEU A 49 -3.07 3.65 6.83
CA LEU A 49 -4.00 4.76 6.88
C LEU A 49 -4.14 5.36 8.27
N LYS A 50 -3.64 4.70 9.28
CA LYS A 50 -3.64 5.24 10.63
C LYS A 50 -2.39 6.08 10.86
#